data_5f26ad749ce0677d18dc8b93aff717ab
#
_entry.id   5f26ad749ce0677d18dc8b93aff717ab
#
_cell.length_a   1.000
_cell.length_b   1.000
_cell.length_c   1.000
_cell.angle_alpha   90.00
_cell.angle_beta   90.00
_cell.angle_gamma   90.00
#
_symmetry.space_group_name_H-M   'P 1'
#
loop_
_entity.id
_entity.type
_entity.pdbx_description
1 polymer ?
#
loop_
_entity_poly.entity_id
_entity_poly.type
_entity_poly.pdbx_seq_one_letter_code
_entity_poly.pdbx_strand_id
1 'polypeptide(L)'
;MEQVEWLNTIIQQLWPYIGHFVEGVLREKVEPAIRANLPTNLQSFKFEKVILGDMPFRIGGVRVYHENTAEDEIIMDVEILYSGDCRFSLRIKGLKAGIKDVQLHGMIRIEMKPLVRQVPLVGGLSFYFLKPPAINFDLTNFTNILDTPGLSNILHKIIVEQLSSVMVLPNKITLSLTESVPLHLLKFLPPAGVLQVEVLEAKQLMASDLGFGSTDPYVIVIVGSQEFRTPVITNDINPVWNHQCEAIVNQVEGLTLDVEVMDEDKTSRDDFLGRTSIKISSVTMAGRINAWYPLEEAKSGWIHLEIAWLTLTDNINHLETIMHQRKSDFSSSLLMLFIDSAKNLPDASQATGEPNPQLKLKIAKYVRYTSVRPKTNNPVWEENFSFLLKNPHSHKLRLEVTDVKSGKSLGNCSFQVSHLLQEKNNRSDQTLKLQGSRDEASIFLMLQLKILKYKVPPTDIATESTNRTIKKTTENTIARGNEAQVSDNEQVTSILQLNDSMNSSLEVP
;
A
#
# COMPACT_ATOMS: atom_id res chain seq x y z
N MET A 1 -7.23 22.14 12.92
CA MET A 1 -8.45 21.45 12.47
C MET A 1 -9.63 22.42 12.61
N GLU A 2 -10.41 22.54 11.56
CA GLU A 2 -11.58 23.44 11.59
C GLU A 2 -12.74 22.79 12.34
N GLN A 3 -13.60 23.62 12.96
CA GLN A 3 -14.81 23.13 13.63
C GLN A 3 -15.80 22.60 12.59
N VAL A 4 -16.19 21.33 12.73
CA VAL A 4 -16.96 20.57 11.72
C VAL A 4 -18.38 20.21 12.21
N GLU A 5 -18.94 20.95 13.15
CA GLU A 5 -20.23 20.63 13.77
C GLU A 5 -21.39 20.60 12.75
N TRP A 6 -21.33 21.48 11.74
CA TRP A 6 -22.28 21.48 10.63
C TRP A 6 -22.26 20.16 9.82
N LEU A 7 -21.07 19.56 9.67
CA LEU A 7 -20.90 18.30 8.96
C LEU A 7 -21.46 17.13 9.78
N ASN A 8 -21.28 17.16 11.11
CA ASN A 8 -21.88 16.19 12.01
C ASN A 8 -23.42 16.22 11.93
N THR A 9 -24.02 17.42 11.78
CA THR A 9 -25.46 17.57 11.60
C THR A 9 -25.93 16.92 10.29
N ILE A 10 -25.18 17.09 9.19
CA ILE A 10 -25.48 16.45 7.90
C ILE A 10 -25.38 14.94 8.04
N ILE A 11 -24.34 14.43 8.69
CA ILE A 11 -24.16 12.98 8.90
C ILE A 11 -25.32 12.40 9.71
N GLN A 12 -25.81 13.09 10.72
CA GLN A 12 -26.96 12.66 11.50
C GLN A 12 -28.20 12.46 10.62
N GLN A 13 -28.44 13.33 9.65
CA GLN A 13 -29.54 13.19 8.70
C GLN A 13 -29.32 12.07 7.67
N LEU A 14 -28.07 11.85 7.27
CA LEU A 14 -27.69 10.79 6.34
C LEU A 14 -27.59 9.41 6.99
N TRP A 15 -27.55 9.32 8.31
CA TRP A 15 -27.25 8.10 9.04
C TRP A 15 -28.11 6.89 8.67
N PRO A 16 -29.44 7.00 8.51
CA PRO A 16 -30.27 5.89 8.08
C PRO A 16 -29.89 5.32 6.71
N TYR A 17 -29.52 6.22 5.78
CA TYR A 17 -29.09 5.84 4.42
C TYR A 17 -27.71 5.20 4.41
N ILE A 18 -26.78 5.73 5.24
CA ILE A 18 -25.45 5.14 5.47
C ILE A 18 -25.63 3.72 6.04
N GLY A 19 -26.58 3.50 6.95
CA GLY A 19 -26.88 2.20 7.51
C GLY A 19 -27.22 1.15 6.44
N HIS A 20 -28.05 1.47 5.48
CA HIS A 20 -28.36 0.58 4.37
C HIS A 20 -27.16 0.28 3.47
N PHE A 21 -26.34 1.29 3.18
CA PHE A 21 -25.11 1.11 2.40
C PHE A 21 -24.13 0.17 3.12
N VAL A 22 -23.90 0.39 4.41
CA VAL A 22 -22.99 -0.43 5.22
C VAL A 22 -23.51 -1.86 5.33
N GLU A 23 -24.82 -2.08 5.51
CA GLU A 23 -25.42 -3.42 5.49
C GLU A 23 -25.13 -4.14 4.17
N GLY A 24 -25.29 -3.46 3.03
CA GLY A 24 -24.93 -3.99 1.72
C GLY A 24 -23.46 -4.41 1.65
N VAL A 25 -22.52 -3.54 2.05
CA VAL A 25 -21.08 -3.83 2.05
C VAL A 25 -20.75 -5.03 2.96
N LEU A 26 -21.32 -5.08 4.17
CA LEU A 26 -21.10 -6.19 5.10
C LEU A 26 -21.57 -7.53 4.54
N ARG A 27 -22.75 -7.57 3.90
CA ARG A 27 -23.31 -8.81 3.35
C ARG A 27 -22.64 -9.24 2.05
N GLU A 28 -22.32 -8.30 1.16
CA GLU A 28 -21.82 -8.62 -0.19
C GLU A 28 -20.30 -8.81 -0.25
N LYS A 29 -19.55 -8.10 0.59
CA LYS A 29 -18.08 -8.12 0.57
C LYS A 29 -17.48 -8.75 1.82
N VAL A 30 -17.90 -8.32 3.01
CA VAL A 30 -17.26 -8.73 4.27
C VAL A 30 -17.65 -10.16 4.67
N GLU A 31 -18.93 -10.51 4.60
CA GLU A 31 -19.42 -11.86 4.95
C GLU A 31 -18.75 -12.98 4.14
N PRO A 32 -18.68 -12.90 2.79
CA PRO A 32 -17.98 -13.92 2.00
C PRO A 32 -16.49 -14.02 2.32
N ALA A 33 -15.84 -12.87 2.57
CA ALA A 33 -14.44 -12.81 2.89
C ALA A 33 -14.12 -13.41 4.27
N ILE A 34 -14.97 -13.14 5.28
CA ILE A 34 -14.87 -13.80 6.59
C ILE A 34 -15.03 -15.31 6.44
N ARG A 35 -16.02 -15.77 5.68
CA ARG A 35 -16.24 -17.21 5.45
C ARG A 35 -15.02 -17.90 4.83
N ALA A 36 -14.36 -17.25 3.86
CA ALA A 36 -13.19 -17.81 3.20
C ALA A 36 -11.98 -17.98 4.13
N ASN A 37 -11.86 -17.12 5.14
CA ASN A 37 -10.72 -17.12 6.08
C ASN A 37 -11.00 -17.89 7.39
N LEU A 38 -12.24 -18.27 7.63
CA LEU A 38 -12.58 -19.10 8.80
C LEU A 38 -12.21 -20.57 8.59
N PRO A 39 -11.79 -21.30 9.66
CA PRO A 39 -11.65 -22.75 9.64
C PRO A 39 -12.90 -23.42 9.07
N THR A 40 -12.74 -24.54 8.37
CA THR A 40 -13.81 -25.26 7.65
C THR A 40 -15.05 -25.50 8.49
N ASN A 41 -14.85 -25.75 9.77
CA ASN A 41 -15.94 -25.96 10.73
C ASN A 41 -16.72 -24.69 11.11
N LEU A 42 -16.25 -23.50 10.79
CA LEU A 42 -16.87 -22.20 11.09
C LEU A 42 -17.33 -21.44 9.82
N GLN A 43 -17.17 -22.01 8.64
CA GLN A 43 -17.54 -21.39 7.35
C GLN A 43 -19.05 -21.18 7.14
N SER A 44 -19.89 -21.67 8.09
CA SER A 44 -21.31 -21.36 8.14
C SER A 44 -21.65 -19.97 8.67
N PHE A 45 -20.64 -19.12 8.91
CA PHE A 45 -20.80 -17.73 9.34
C PHE A 45 -21.76 -16.97 8.43
N LYS A 46 -22.73 -16.26 9.03
CA LYS A 46 -23.70 -15.42 8.33
C LYS A 46 -24.13 -14.27 9.22
N PHE A 47 -24.25 -13.06 8.65
CA PHE A 47 -24.98 -11.97 9.29
C PHE A 47 -26.49 -12.23 9.18
N GLU A 48 -27.16 -12.40 10.32
CA GLU A 48 -28.63 -12.49 10.37
C GLU A 48 -29.26 -11.10 10.36
N LYS A 49 -28.76 -10.21 11.22
CA LYS A 49 -29.25 -8.86 11.37
C LYS A 49 -28.07 -7.89 11.51
N VAL A 50 -28.13 -6.81 10.78
CA VAL A 50 -27.15 -5.71 10.81
C VAL A 50 -27.93 -4.46 11.19
N ILE A 51 -27.70 -3.92 12.37
CA ILE A 51 -28.30 -2.68 12.85
C ILE A 51 -27.14 -1.79 13.26
N LEU A 52 -26.99 -0.64 12.59
CA LEU A 52 -26.00 0.36 12.95
C LEU A 52 -26.42 1.24 14.15
N GLY A 53 -27.70 1.14 14.58
CA GLY A 53 -28.21 1.96 15.66
C GLY A 53 -28.56 3.40 15.20
N ASP A 54 -28.91 4.23 16.20
CA ASP A 54 -29.34 5.61 15.96
C ASP A 54 -28.22 6.64 16.18
N MET A 55 -27.07 6.19 16.73
CA MET A 55 -25.92 7.05 17.00
C MET A 55 -24.95 7.06 15.81
N PRO A 56 -24.83 8.18 15.07
CA PRO A 56 -23.92 8.30 13.96
C PRO A 56 -22.45 8.41 14.42
N PHE A 57 -21.52 8.14 13.53
CA PHE A 57 -20.14 8.52 13.76
C PHE A 57 -20.01 10.05 13.79
N ARG A 58 -19.02 10.53 14.53
CA ARG A 58 -18.67 11.96 14.62
C ARG A 58 -17.37 12.23 13.87
N ILE A 59 -17.33 13.36 13.21
CA ILE A 59 -16.11 13.93 12.64
C ILE A 59 -15.47 14.79 13.71
N GLY A 60 -14.23 14.43 14.12
CA GLY A 60 -13.44 15.18 15.08
C GLY A 60 -12.72 16.37 14.44
N GLY A 61 -12.30 16.22 13.19
CA GLY A 61 -11.63 17.28 12.44
C GLY A 61 -11.44 16.96 10.98
N VAL A 62 -11.25 17.98 10.16
CA VAL A 62 -10.96 17.87 8.72
C VAL A 62 -9.68 18.64 8.42
N ARG A 63 -8.82 18.04 7.58
CA ARG A 63 -7.65 18.68 6.99
C ARG A 63 -7.75 18.56 5.48
N VAL A 64 -7.79 19.71 4.79
CA VAL A 64 -7.73 19.76 3.32
C VAL A 64 -6.31 20.05 2.89
N TYR A 65 -5.84 19.33 1.87
CA TYR A 65 -4.51 19.51 1.32
C TYR A 65 -4.55 20.45 0.13
N HIS A 66 -3.63 21.43 0.11
CA HIS A 66 -3.47 22.41 -0.97
C HIS A 66 -2.10 22.33 -1.65
N GLU A 67 -1.12 21.68 -0.96
CA GLU A 67 0.23 21.50 -1.47
C GLU A 67 0.42 20.07 -1.95
N ASN A 68 1.20 19.89 -3.01
CA ASN A 68 1.50 18.58 -3.60
C ASN A 68 0.27 17.78 -4.09
N THR A 69 -0.81 18.48 -4.45
CA THR A 69 -2.00 17.91 -5.09
C THR A 69 -2.04 18.33 -6.55
N ALA A 70 -2.65 17.51 -7.42
CA ALA A 70 -2.88 17.88 -8.81
C ALA A 70 -3.95 18.98 -8.90
N GLU A 71 -3.97 19.74 -10.00
CA GLU A 71 -4.95 20.82 -10.20
C GLU A 71 -6.40 20.31 -10.31
N ASP A 72 -6.57 19.04 -10.69
CA ASP A 72 -7.86 18.41 -10.91
C ASP A 72 -8.27 17.45 -9.78
N GLU A 73 -7.69 17.63 -8.56
CA GLU A 73 -8.05 16.79 -7.41
C GLU A 73 -8.22 17.61 -6.12
N ILE A 74 -9.08 17.11 -5.23
CA ILE A 74 -9.23 17.57 -3.85
C ILE A 74 -8.96 16.38 -2.94
N ILE A 75 -8.04 16.54 -1.99
CA ILE A 75 -7.70 15.52 -1.00
C ILE A 75 -7.99 16.09 0.39
N MET A 76 -8.71 15.33 1.20
CA MET A 76 -8.96 15.68 2.59
C MET A 76 -8.83 14.47 3.52
N ASP A 77 -8.29 14.70 4.70
CA ASP A 77 -8.28 13.75 5.80
C ASP A 77 -9.35 14.14 6.82
N VAL A 78 -10.15 13.17 7.19
CA VAL A 78 -11.30 13.30 8.08
C VAL A 78 -11.13 12.35 9.25
N GLU A 79 -11.03 12.88 10.46
CA GLU A 79 -10.99 12.07 11.67
C GLU A 79 -12.38 11.54 11.99
N ILE A 80 -12.52 10.22 12.08
CA ILE A 80 -13.79 9.55 12.39
C ILE A 80 -13.72 8.91 13.76
N LEU A 81 -14.71 9.24 14.57
CA LEU A 81 -14.95 8.70 15.90
C LEU A 81 -16.35 8.09 15.92
N TYR A 82 -16.42 6.77 16.10
CA TYR A 82 -17.67 6.05 16.26
C TYR A 82 -17.67 5.32 17.61
N SER A 83 -18.71 5.55 18.39
CA SER A 83 -19.00 4.79 19.60
C SER A 83 -20.52 4.68 19.67
N GLY A 84 -21.05 3.74 18.90
CA GLY A 84 -22.47 3.64 18.63
C GLY A 84 -23.14 2.46 19.31
N ASP A 85 -24.46 2.47 19.25
CA ASP A 85 -25.38 1.46 19.76
C ASP A 85 -25.66 0.34 18.74
N CYS A 86 -24.71 0.10 17.83
CA CYS A 86 -24.86 -0.91 16.79
C CYS A 86 -25.02 -2.32 17.39
N ARG A 87 -25.80 -3.15 16.71
CA ARG A 87 -26.05 -4.55 17.07
C ARG A 87 -26.03 -5.41 15.82
N PHE A 88 -25.06 -6.30 15.73
CA PHE A 88 -25.01 -7.29 14.66
C PHE A 88 -25.32 -8.66 15.23
N SER A 89 -26.28 -9.36 14.65
CA SER A 89 -26.56 -10.75 14.97
C SER A 89 -25.90 -11.65 13.95
N LEU A 90 -25.15 -12.61 14.42
CA LEU A 90 -24.38 -13.57 13.64
C LEU A 90 -24.93 -14.97 13.87
N ARG A 91 -24.82 -15.83 12.85
CA ARG A 91 -25.05 -17.28 13.00
C ARG A 91 -23.82 -18.05 12.54
N ILE A 92 -23.37 -18.95 13.42
CA ILE A 92 -22.26 -19.85 13.14
C ILE A 92 -22.67 -21.24 13.64
N LYS A 93 -22.65 -22.28 12.77
CA LYS A 93 -23.09 -23.65 13.11
C LYS A 93 -24.51 -23.73 13.73
N GLY A 94 -25.41 -22.86 13.30
CA GLY A 94 -26.77 -22.81 13.87
C GLY A 94 -26.88 -22.10 15.22
N LEU A 95 -25.77 -21.76 15.87
CA LEU A 95 -25.72 -20.98 17.09
C LEU A 95 -25.77 -19.49 16.79
N LYS A 96 -26.45 -18.72 17.62
CA LYS A 96 -26.55 -17.26 17.51
C LYS A 96 -25.49 -16.61 18.38
N ALA A 97 -24.82 -15.63 17.79
CA ALA A 97 -23.86 -14.76 18.45
C ALA A 97 -24.15 -13.31 18.10
N GLY A 98 -23.59 -12.37 18.84
CA GLY A 98 -23.77 -10.95 18.55
C GLY A 98 -22.47 -10.16 18.68
N ILE A 99 -22.39 -9.06 17.93
CA ILE A 99 -21.40 -8.01 18.11
C ILE A 99 -22.16 -6.77 18.56
N LYS A 100 -21.70 -6.10 19.59
CA LYS A 100 -22.26 -4.84 20.12
C LYS A 100 -21.15 -3.91 20.57
N ASP A 101 -21.53 -2.69 20.97
CA ASP A 101 -20.65 -1.68 21.55
C ASP A 101 -19.39 -1.43 20.69
N VAL A 102 -19.58 -1.36 19.37
CA VAL A 102 -18.49 -1.14 18.43
C VAL A 102 -17.95 0.28 18.57
N GLN A 103 -16.65 0.37 18.80
CA GLN A 103 -15.89 1.61 18.80
C GLN A 103 -14.92 1.58 17.62
N LEU A 104 -14.91 2.66 16.85
CA LEU A 104 -13.99 2.84 15.73
C LEU A 104 -13.39 4.24 15.77
N HIS A 105 -12.07 4.30 15.72
CA HIS A 105 -11.32 5.55 15.63
C HIS A 105 -10.29 5.44 14.52
N GLY A 106 -10.29 6.40 13.59
CA GLY A 106 -9.33 6.42 12.51
C GLY A 106 -9.43 7.65 11.62
N MET A 107 -8.42 7.83 10.78
CA MET A 107 -8.33 8.90 9.80
C MET A 107 -8.73 8.36 8.43
N ILE A 108 -9.88 8.79 7.90
CA ILE A 108 -10.31 8.48 6.53
C ILE A 108 -9.81 9.58 5.59
N ARG A 109 -9.15 9.17 4.53
CA ARG A 109 -8.86 10.03 3.39
C ARG A 109 -9.98 9.98 2.38
N ILE A 110 -10.41 11.15 1.93
CA ILE A 110 -11.39 11.34 0.86
C ILE A 110 -10.66 12.01 -0.31
N GLU A 111 -10.70 11.37 -1.48
CA GLU A 111 -10.18 11.89 -2.73
C GLU A 111 -11.34 12.17 -3.68
N MET A 112 -11.44 13.39 -4.17
CA MET A 112 -12.36 13.80 -5.22
C MET A 112 -11.56 14.10 -6.47
N LYS A 113 -11.59 13.18 -7.45
CA LYS A 113 -10.85 13.28 -8.72
C LYS A 113 -11.41 12.38 -9.81
N PRO A 114 -11.26 12.75 -11.11
CA PRO A 114 -10.87 14.09 -11.56
C PRO A 114 -11.95 15.13 -11.29
N LEU A 115 -11.57 16.40 -11.17
CA LEU A 115 -12.53 17.49 -11.21
C LEU A 115 -12.99 17.70 -12.66
N VAL A 116 -14.29 17.76 -12.87
CA VAL A 116 -14.90 17.84 -14.21
C VAL A 116 -15.67 19.16 -14.35
N ARG A 117 -15.77 19.68 -15.59
CA ARG A 117 -16.43 20.97 -15.86
C ARG A 117 -17.96 20.88 -15.89
N GLN A 118 -18.51 19.69 -15.73
CA GLN A 118 -19.96 19.44 -15.72
C GLN A 118 -20.41 18.99 -14.32
N VAL A 119 -21.65 19.30 -13.95
CA VAL A 119 -22.26 18.81 -12.71
C VAL A 119 -22.22 17.28 -12.72
N PRO A 120 -21.72 16.63 -11.62
CA PRO A 120 -21.55 17.16 -10.25
C PRO A 120 -20.20 17.84 -9.94
N LEU A 121 -19.39 18.24 -10.91
CA LEU A 121 -18.07 18.86 -10.83
C LEU A 121 -16.96 17.93 -10.34
N VAL A 122 -17.30 16.77 -9.82
CA VAL A 122 -16.41 15.70 -9.38
C VAL A 122 -16.74 14.45 -10.17
N GLY A 123 -15.76 13.92 -10.90
CA GLY A 123 -15.91 12.72 -11.72
C GLY A 123 -15.90 11.42 -10.92
N GLY A 124 -15.14 11.39 -9.81
CA GLY A 124 -15.01 10.22 -8.95
C GLY A 124 -14.73 10.58 -7.50
N LEU A 125 -15.17 9.71 -6.61
CA LEU A 125 -14.98 9.80 -5.17
C LEU A 125 -14.33 8.52 -4.67
N SER A 126 -13.21 8.65 -3.95
CA SER A 126 -12.56 7.52 -3.26
C SER A 126 -12.42 7.83 -1.78
N PHE A 127 -12.63 6.81 -0.94
CA PHE A 127 -12.43 6.93 0.50
C PHE A 127 -11.79 5.67 1.08
N TYR A 128 -10.86 5.86 2.01
CA TYR A 128 -10.05 4.79 2.59
C TYR A 128 -9.28 5.27 3.83
N PHE A 129 -8.87 4.33 4.66
CA PHE A 129 -7.94 4.60 5.76
C PHE A 129 -6.49 4.52 5.24
N LEU A 130 -5.65 5.46 5.69
CA LEU A 130 -4.20 5.42 5.41
C LEU A 130 -3.49 4.32 6.20
N LYS A 131 -3.96 4.08 7.45
CA LYS A 131 -3.52 3.02 8.36
C LYS A 131 -4.77 2.30 8.88
N PRO A 132 -4.65 1.04 9.34
CA PRO A 132 -5.77 0.35 9.96
C PRO A 132 -6.35 1.19 11.11
N PRO A 133 -7.69 1.37 11.16
CA PRO A 133 -8.31 2.09 12.27
C PRO A 133 -8.27 1.25 13.55
N ALA A 134 -8.26 1.92 14.69
CA ALA A 134 -8.49 1.25 15.96
C ALA A 134 -9.96 0.83 16.05
N ILE A 135 -10.21 -0.47 16.30
CA ILE A 135 -11.55 -1.04 16.40
C ILE A 135 -11.63 -1.87 17.65
N ASN A 136 -12.64 -1.62 18.47
CA ASN A 136 -13.01 -2.44 19.61
C ASN A 136 -14.49 -2.80 19.52
N PHE A 137 -14.87 -3.97 20.02
CA PHE A 137 -16.26 -4.40 20.09
C PHE A 137 -16.42 -5.53 21.09
N ASP A 138 -17.63 -5.68 21.62
CA ASP A 138 -18.00 -6.76 22.51
C ASP A 138 -18.70 -7.88 21.74
N LEU A 139 -18.35 -9.13 22.09
CA LEU A 139 -19.00 -10.33 21.61
C LEU A 139 -20.02 -10.83 22.62
N THR A 140 -21.26 -11.06 22.20
CA THR A 140 -22.35 -11.52 23.06
C THR A 140 -22.87 -12.88 22.63
N ASN A 141 -23.39 -13.65 23.59
CA ASN A 141 -23.98 -14.99 23.41
C ASN A 141 -23.01 -16.03 22.80
N PHE A 142 -21.72 -15.84 23.00
CA PHE A 142 -20.68 -16.78 22.56
C PHE A 142 -20.41 -17.89 23.59
N THR A 143 -21.06 -17.87 24.75
CA THR A 143 -20.78 -18.79 25.88
C THR A 143 -20.84 -20.27 25.51
N ASN A 144 -21.66 -20.66 24.56
CA ASN A 144 -21.76 -22.06 24.10
C ASN A 144 -20.83 -22.40 22.91
N ILE A 145 -20.11 -21.42 22.38
CA ILE A 145 -19.14 -21.56 21.24
C ILE A 145 -17.71 -21.37 21.74
N LEU A 146 -17.55 -20.68 22.87
CA LEU A 146 -16.27 -20.21 23.42
C LEU A 146 -15.53 -21.25 24.28
N ASP A 147 -15.97 -22.51 24.34
CA ASP A 147 -15.13 -23.60 24.85
C ASP A 147 -13.83 -23.82 24.05
N THR A 148 -13.67 -23.04 22.95
CA THR A 148 -12.43 -22.97 22.19
C THR A 148 -11.64 -21.73 22.64
N PRO A 149 -10.58 -21.91 23.46
CA PRO A 149 -9.74 -20.78 23.88
C PRO A 149 -9.22 -19.97 22.68
N GLY A 150 -9.32 -18.64 22.76
CA GLY A 150 -8.79 -17.74 21.72
C GLY A 150 -9.72 -17.45 20.53
N LEU A 151 -10.93 -18.02 20.43
CA LEU A 151 -11.86 -17.76 19.33
C LEU A 151 -12.25 -16.28 19.20
N SER A 152 -12.41 -15.57 20.33
CA SER A 152 -12.67 -14.13 20.35
C SER A 152 -11.55 -13.34 19.66
N ASN A 153 -10.29 -13.65 19.97
CA ASN A 153 -9.13 -13.00 19.37
C ASN A 153 -9.02 -13.30 17.87
N ILE A 154 -9.34 -14.55 17.48
CA ILE A 154 -9.34 -14.94 16.05
C ILE A 154 -10.41 -14.16 15.30
N LEU A 155 -11.63 -14.05 15.83
CA LEU A 155 -12.71 -13.28 15.20
C LEU A 155 -12.38 -11.79 15.13
N HIS A 156 -11.81 -11.22 16.20
CA HIS A 156 -11.37 -9.84 16.21
C HIS A 156 -10.33 -9.59 15.11
N LYS A 157 -9.29 -10.43 15.06
CA LYS A 157 -8.24 -10.34 14.02
C LYS A 157 -8.84 -10.43 12.61
N ILE A 158 -9.69 -11.41 12.34
CA ILE A 158 -10.33 -11.59 11.03
C ILE A 158 -11.19 -10.38 10.65
N ILE A 159 -11.98 -9.82 11.58
CA ILE A 159 -12.83 -8.65 11.29
C ILE A 159 -11.97 -7.42 10.95
N VAL A 160 -10.91 -7.17 11.72
CA VAL A 160 -9.98 -6.08 11.44
C VAL A 160 -9.25 -6.28 10.12
N GLU A 161 -8.79 -7.51 9.82
CA GLU A 161 -8.15 -7.84 8.55
C GLU A 161 -9.12 -7.68 7.36
N GLN A 162 -10.38 -8.08 7.51
CA GLN A 162 -11.38 -7.91 6.45
C GLN A 162 -11.75 -6.45 6.22
N LEU A 163 -11.87 -5.64 7.26
CA LEU A 163 -12.05 -4.21 7.09
C LEU A 163 -10.85 -3.60 6.36
N SER A 164 -9.65 -3.98 6.76
CA SER A 164 -8.41 -3.54 6.12
C SER A 164 -8.35 -3.93 4.65
N SER A 165 -8.82 -5.13 4.30
CA SER A 165 -8.86 -5.60 2.90
C SER A 165 -9.84 -4.85 2.00
N VAL A 166 -10.78 -4.08 2.58
CA VAL A 166 -11.78 -3.30 1.83
C VAL A 166 -11.43 -1.82 1.79
N MET A 167 -10.95 -1.26 2.90
CA MET A 167 -10.86 0.19 3.11
C MET A 167 -9.51 0.70 3.61
N VAL A 168 -8.47 -0.12 3.69
CA VAL A 168 -7.12 0.35 4.05
C VAL A 168 -6.21 0.21 2.84
N LEU A 169 -5.43 1.26 2.54
CA LEU A 169 -4.50 1.23 1.40
C LEU A 169 -3.69 -0.07 1.31
N PRO A 170 -3.54 -0.67 0.12
CA PRO A 170 -3.88 -0.13 -1.22
C PRO A 170 -5.37 -0.23 -1.59
N ASN A 171 -6.21 -0.81 -0.75
CA ASN A 171 -7.63 -0.99 -1.01
C ASN A 171 -8.40 0.28 -0.67
N LYS A 172 -9.26 0.69 -1.59
CA LYS A 172 -10.13 1.86 -1.43
C LYS A 172 -11.50 1.63 -2.05
N ILE A 173 -12.51 2.22 -1.45
CA ILE A 173 -13.84 2.27 -2.03
C ILE A 173 -13.86 3.45 -3.00
N THR A 174 -14.08 3.16 -4.28
CA THR A 174 -14.09 4.16 -5.35
C THR A 174 -15.43 4.11 -6.05
N LEU A 175 -16.04 5.29 -6.20
CA LEU A 175 -17.33 5.49 -6.85
C LEU A 175 -17.14 6.42 -8.04
N SER A 176 -17.67 6.06 -9.20
CA SER A 176 -17.85 6.99 -10.31
C SER A 176 -19.12 7.79 -10.08
N LEU A 177 -19.02 9.11 -10.16
CA LEU A 177 -20.15 10.04 -9.97
C LEU A 177 -20.75 10.50 -11.29
N THR A 178 -20.13 10.14 -12.42
CA THR A 178 -20.58 10.52 -13.78
C THR A 178 -20.25 9.42 -14.77
N GLU A 179 -21.09 9.20 -15.75
CA GLU A 179 -20.89 8.23 -16.83
C GLU A 179 -19.69 8.58 -17.72
N SER A 180 -19.29 9.85 -17.76
CA SER A 180 -18.13 10.32 -18.55
C SER A 180 -16.78 9.87 -17.97
N VAL A 181 -16.74 9.42 -16.72
CA VAL A 181 -15.52 8.92 -16.05
C VAL A 181 -15.72 7.46 -15.64
N PRO A 182 -15.35 6.51 -16.49
CA PRO A 182 -15.49 5.08 -16.20
C PRO A 182 -14.68 4.66 -14.98
N LEU A 183 -15.19 3.72 -14.21
CA LEU A 183 -14.60 3.27 -12.94
C LEU A 183 -13.17 2.76 -13.09
N HIS A 184 -12.81 2.13 -14.22
CA HIS A 184 -11.45 1.66 -14.47
C HIS A 184 -10.42 2.80 -14.51
N LEU A 185 -10.80 4.00 -15.00
CA LEU A 185 -9.89 5.17 -14.98
C LEU A 185 -9.64 5.68 -13.56
N LEU A 186 -10.58 5.49 -12.65
CA LEU A 186 -10.43 5.87 -11.25
C LEU A 186 -9.64 4.83 -10.44
N LYS A 187 -9.75 3.57 -10.80
CA LYS A 187 -9.11 2.45 -10.10
C LYS A 187 -7.70 2.14 -10.61
N PHE A 188 -7.45 2.23 -11.91
CA PHE A 188 -6.18 1.86 -12.53
C PHE A 188 -5.22 3.05 -12.61
N LEU A 189 -4.87 3.60 -11.44
CA LEU A 189 -3.94 4.71 -11.31
C LEU A 189 -2.56 4.23 -10.82
N PRO A 190 -1.45 4.79 -11.35
CA PRO A 190 -0.13 4.46 -10.84
C PRO A 190 0.02 4.96 -9.38
N PRO A 191 0.75 4.22 -8.54
CA PRO A 191 1.13 4.73 -7.23
C PRO A 191 2.09 5.92 -7.34
N ALA A 192 2.27 6.66 -6.26
CA ALA A 192 3.19 7.80 -6.20
C ALA A 192 4.66 7.35 -6.40
N GLY A 193 5.01 6.16 -5.92
CA GLY A 193 6.35 5.62 -6.08
C GLY A 193 6.57 4.35 -5.26
N VAL A 194 7.85 4.01 -5.09
CA VAL A 194 8.31 2.87 -4.31
C VAL A 194 9.31 3.34 -3.27
N LEU A 195 9.13 2.90 -2.04
CA LEU A 195 10.05 3.11 -0.94
C LEU A 195 10.91 1.85 -0.77
N GLN A 196 12.21 1.97 -0.96
CA GLN A 196 13.18 0.95 -0.60
C GLN A 196 13.72 1.24 0.78
N VAL A 197 13.68 0.25 1.66
CA VAL A 197 14.19 0.35 3.04
C VAL A 197 15.18 -0.77 3.27
N GLU A 198 16.36 -0.44 3.75
CA GLU A 198 17.33 -1.38 4.26
C GLU A 198 17.51 -1.16 5.75
N VAL A 199 17.14 -2.14 6.54
CA VAL A 199 17.38 -2.17 7.98
C VAL A 199 18.78 -2.72 8.16
N LEU A 200 19.75 -1.83 8.44
CA LEU A 200 21.15 -2.20 8.51
C LEU A 200 21.47 -2.87 9.85
N GLU A 201 21.34 -2.13 10.93
CA GLU A 201 21.77 -2.53 12.27
C GLU A 201 21.04 -1.72 13.35
N ALA A 202 21.11 -2.17 14.59
CA ALA A 202 20.76 -1.36 15.76
C ALA A 202 21.90 -1.38 16.77
N LYS A 203 21.85 -0.48 17.76
CA LYS A 203 22.80 -0.42 18.84
C LYS A 203 22.17 0.01 20.15
N GLN A 204 22.76 -0.47 21.25
CA GLN A 204 22.36 -0.11 22.61
C GLN A 204 20.88 -0.43 22.88
N LEU A 205 20.37 -1.53 22.31
CA LEU A 205 19.02 -2.00 22.60
C LEU A 205 18.93 -2.36 24.09
N MET A 206 17.74 -2.15 24.66
CA MET A 206 17.49 -2.55 26.04
C MET A 206 17.43 -4.07 26.12
N ALA A 207 18.16 -4.65 27.06
CA ALA A 207 18.01 -6.06 27.39
C ALA A 207 16.67 -6.26 28.12
N SER A 208 15.78 -7.06 27.55
CA SER A 208 14.42 -7.32 28.09
C SER A 208 14.43 -8.39 29.18
N ASP A 209 15.27 -9.39 29.05
CA ASP A 209 15.28 -10.54 29.94
C ASP A 209 15.78 -10.23 31.35
N LEU A 210 14.95 -10.53 32.34
CA LEU A 210 15.24 -10.42 33.77
C LEU A 210 16.47 -11.26 34.16
N GLY A 211 17.67 -10.65 34.08
CA GLY A 211 18.87 -11.17 34.74
C GLY A 211 20.03 -11.62 33.88
N PHE A 212 19.91 -11.74 32.54
CA PHE A 212 21.02 -12.20 31.69
C PHE A 212 21.50 -11.20 30.64
N GLY A 213 20.84 -10.03 30.51
CA GLY A 213 21.29 -8.95 29.60
C GLY A 213 21.25 -9.32 28.11
N SER A 214 20.41 -10.26 27.72
CA SER A 214 20.23 -10.72 26.34
C SER A 214 18.87 -10.30 25.77
N THR A 215 18.78 -10.21 24.46
CA THR A 215 17.56 -9.96 23.69
C THR A 215 17.70 -10.65 22.34
N ASP A 216 16.60 -11.17 21.80
CA ASP A 216 16.52 -11.82 20.48
C ASP A 216 15.82 -10.87 19.48
N PRO A 217 16.45 -9.73 19.08
CA PRO A 217 15.78 -8.65 18.39
C PRO A 217 15.46 -8.95 16.93
N TYR A 218 14.30 -8.47 16.51
CA TYR A 218 13.89 -8.34 15.11
C TYR A 218 13.17 -7.01 14.89
N VAL A 219 13.01 -6.62 13.62
CA VAL A 219 12.40 -5.36 13.24
C VAL A 219 11.16 -5.61 12.39
N ILE A 220 10.10 -4.87 12.70
CA ILE A 220 8.89 -4.77 11.87
C ILE A 220 8.93 -3.40 11.18
N VAL A 221 8.90 -3.42 9.85
CA VAL A 221 8.83 -2.22 9.00
C VAL A 221 7.42 -2.09 8.47
N ILE A 222 6.75 -0.98 8.73
CA ILE A 222 5.34 -0.77 8.38
C ILE A 222 5.21 0.47 7.49
N VAL A 223 4.55 0.30 6.33
CA VAL A 223 4.18 1.38 5.42
C VAL A 223 2.71 1.22 5.03
N GLY A 224 1.84 2.00 5.66
CA GLY A 224 0.39 1.83 5.52
C GLY A 224 -0.09 0.47 6.03
N SER A 225 -0.55 -0.41 5.12
CA SER A 225 -0.94 -1.79 5.44
C SER A 225 0.14 -2.83 5.09
N GLN A 226 1.26 -2.40 4.54
CA GLN A 226 2.36 -3.28 4.18
C GLN A 226 3.29 -3.45 5.38
N GLU A 227 3.53 -4.70 5.78
CA GLU A 227 4.37 -5.08 6.90
C GLU A 227 5.48 -6.01 6.42
N PHE A 228 6.70 -5.76 6.88
CA PHE A 228 7.89 -6.54 6.59
C PHE A 228 8.60 -6.85 7.89
N ARG A 229 9.05 -8.09 8.05
CA ARG A 229 9.76 -8.54 9.24
C ARG A 229 11.18 -8.98 8.86
N THR A 230 12.17 -8.54 9.66
CA THR A 230 13.55 -9.05 9.54
C THR A 230 13.67 -10.44 10.15
N PRO A 231 14.74 -11.19 9.85
CA PRO A 231 15.13 -12.33 10.66
C PRO A 231 15.40 -11.90 12.13
N VAL A 232 15.25 -12.85 13.05
CA VAL A 232 15.62 -12.69 14.45
C VAL A 232 17.14 -12.87 14.58
N ILE A 233 17.81 -11.99 15.31
CA ILE A 233 19.23 -12.12 15.70
C ILE A 233 19.25 -12.51 17.17
N THR A 234 19.75 -13.69 17.49
CA THR A 234 19.71 -14.19 18.86
C THR A 234 20.80 -13.60 19.74
N ASN A 235 20.41 -13.20 20.96
CA ASN A 235 21.33 -12.80 22.03
C ASN A 235 22.28 -11.64 21.66
N ASP A 236 21.74 -10.57 21.06
CA ASP A 236 22.55 -9.43 20.64
C ASP A 236 21.81 -8.10 20.85
N ILE A 237 22.42 -7.19 21.64
CA ILE A 237 21.92 -5.82 21.86
C ILE A 237 22.39 -4.83 20.79
N ASN A 238 23.24 -5.27 19.84
CA ASN A 238 23.74 -4.49 18.73
C ASN A 238 23.62 -5.28 17.41
N PRO A 239 22.41 -5.75 17.07
CA PRO A 239 22.18 -6.67 15.95
C PRO A 239 22.45 -6.04 14.59
N VAL A 240 22.94 -6.84 13.64
CA VAL A 240 23.15 -6.48 12.24
C VAL A 240 22.25 -7.36 11.37
N TRP A 241 21.24 -6.75 10.70
CA TRP A 241 20.31 -7.49 9.84
C TRP A 241 20.64 -7.39 8.35
N ASN A 242 21.04 -6.22 7.86
CA ASN A 242 21.21 -5.93 6.43
C ASN A 242 19.99 -6.39 5.61
N HIS A 243 18.79 -6.21 6.17
CA HIS A 243 17.54 -6.71 5.62
C HIS A 243 16.88 -5.68 4.71
N GLN A 244 16.48 -6.13 3.53
CA GLN A 244 15.91 -5.29 2.47
C GLN A 244 14.42 -5.53 2.30
N CYS A 245 13.64 -4.46 2.25
CA CYS A 245 12.23 -4.51 1.90
C CYS A 245 11.83 -3.36 0.97
N GLU A 246 10.74 -3.53 0.25
CA GLU A 246 10.20 -2.57 -0.71
C GLU A 246 8.71 -2.41 -0.50
N ALA A 247 8.27 -1.17 -0.31
CA ALA A 247 6.86 -0.82 -0.16
C ALA A 247 6.36 0.01 -1.34
N ILE A 248 5.19 -0.34 -1.87
CA ILE A 248 4.49 0.44 -2.89
C ILE A 248 3.74 1.55 -2.17
N VAL A 249 4.04 2.80 -2.52
CA VAL A 249 3.43 3.98 -1.90
C VAL A 249 2.43 4.59 -2.86
N ASN A 250 1.15 4.47 -2.55
CA ASN A 250 0.09 5.02 -3.39
C ASN A 250 -0.05 6.53 -3.23
N GLN A 251 0.19 7.05 -2.02
CA GLN A 251 0.19 8.47 -1.71
C GLN A 251 1.29 8.79 -0.70
N VAL A 252 1.89 9.97 -0.83
CA VAL A 252 2.99 10.44 0.03
C VAL A 252 2.47 11.17 1.26
N GLU A 253 1.48 12.06 1.06
CA GLU A 253 0.99 12.93 2.12
C GLU A 253 0.28 12.17 3.24
N GLY A 254 0.65 12.49 4.47
CA GLY A 254 0.10 11.87 5.68
C GLY A 254 0.57 10.44 5.97
N LEU A 255 1.41 9.84 5.10
CA LEU A 255 1.93 8.50 5.31
C LEU A 255 3.31 8.54 5.98
N THR A 256 3.53 7.60 6.90
CA THR A 256 4.81 7.39 7.59
C THR A 256 5.38 6.01 7.31
N LEU A 257 6.69 5.92 7.37
CA LEU A 257 7.42 4.68 7.56
C LEU A 257 7.56 4.49 9.07
N ASP A 258 6.92 3.50 9.62
CA ASP A 258 7.01 3.14 11.03
C ASP A 258 7.92 1.91 11.15
N VAL A 259 8.83 1.96 12.11
CA VAL A 259 9.82 0.90 12.34
C VAL A 259 9.77 0.55 13.82
N GLU A 260 9.41 -0.70 14.13
CA GLU A 260 9.29 -1.23 15.50
C GLU A 260 10.34 -2.29 15.72
N VAL A 261 11.06 -2.19 16.83
CA VAL A 261 12.01 -3.20 17.27
C VAL A 261 11.38 -4.03 18.37
N MET A 262 11.41 -5.35 18.20
CA MET A 262 10.78 -6.33 19.08
C MET A 262 11.81 -7.33 19.56
N ASP A 263 11.58 -7.92 20.71
CA ASP A 263 12.29 -9.06 21.25
C ASP A 263 11.44 -10.32 21.08
N GLU A 264 11.98 -11.35 20.42
CA GLU A 264 11.25 -12.59 20.20
C GLU A 264 11.28 -13.47 21.44
N ASP A 265 10.12 -13.67 22.04
CA ASP A 265 9.91 -14.58 23.16
C ASP A 265 9.33 -15.92 22.69
N LYS A 266 10.00 -17.02 23.03
CA LYS A 266 9.54 -18.38 22.66
C LYS A 266 8.33 -18.85 23.45
N THR A 267 8.06 -18.28 24.62
CA THR A 267 7.09 -18.76 25.59
C THR A 267 6.00 -17.76 25.96
N SER A 268 6.21 -16.48 25.67
CA SER A 268 5.28 -15.38 25.94
C SER A 268 5.00 -14.57 24.66
N ARG A 269 4.41 -13.40 24.84
CA ARG A 269 4.32 -12.41 23.77
C ARG A 269 5.67 -11.72 23.63
N ASP A 270 6.02 -11.42 22.35
CA ASP A 270 7.22 -10.67 22.04
C ASP A 270 7.19 -9.31 22.76
N ASP A 271 8.32 -8.94 23.36
CA ASP A 271 8.47 -7.67 24.06
C ASP A 271 8.81 -6.53 23.12
N PHE A 272 8.24 -5.36 23.40
CA PHE A 272 8.49 -4.15 22.62
C PHE A 272 9.75 -3.44 23.11
N LEU A 273 10.73 -3.23 22.21
CA LEU A 273 12.01 -2.59 22.53
C LEU A 273 12.06 -1.11 22.13
N GLY A 274 11.15 -0.63 21.29
CA GLY A 274 11.06 0.75 20.87
C GLY A 274 10.69 0.93 19.40
N ARG A 275 10.40 2.15 19.02
CA ARG A 275 10.01 2.47 17.63
C ARG A 275 10.58 3.79 17.15
N THR A 276 10.54 3.99 15.81
CA THR A 276 10.76 5.29 15.18
C THR A 276 9.79 5.46 14.02
N SER A 277 9.40 6.72 13.75
CA SER A 277 8.45 7.05 12.69
C SER A 277 9.00 8.15 11.80
N ILE A 278 9.07 7.91 10.49
CA ILE A 278 9.65 8.82 9.50
C ILE A 278 8.59 9.21 8.49
N LYS A 279 8.39 10.51 8.27
CA LYS A 279 7.45 10.99 7.24
C LYS A 279 7.96 10.64 5.86
N ILE A 280 7.14 9.99 5.03
CA ILE A 280 7.52 9.63 3.65
C ILE A 280 7.79 10.87 2.80
N SER A 281 7.08 11.99 3.06
CA SER A 281 7.35 13.27 2.38
C SER A 281 8.79 13.76 2.57
N SER A 282 9.40 13.56 3.74
CA SER A 282 10.81 13.90 3.97
C SER A 282 11.75 13.06 3.10
N VAL A 283 11.46 11.75 2.98
CA VAL A 283 12.25 10.85 2.13
C VAL A 283 12.10 11.21 0.67
N THR A 284 10.88 11.55 0.23
CA THR A 284 10.64 11.97 -1.16
C THR A 284 11.37 13.26 -1.50
N MET A 285 11.50 14.20 -0.58
CA MET A 285 12.29 15.42 -0.79
C MET A 285 13.78 15.13 -0.87
N ALA A 286 14.31 14.35 0.06
CA ALA A 286 15.74 14.01 0.12
C ALA A 286 16.19 13.03 -1.00
N GLY A 287 15.26 12.22 -1.55
CA GLY A 287 15.55 11.16 -2.50
C GLY A 287 16.18 9.93 -1.87
N ARG A 288 17.18 10.08 -0.99
CA ARG A 288 17.83 9.02 -0.22
C ARG A 288 18.25 9.54 1.14
N ILE A 289 18.09 8.72 2.17
CA ILE A 289 18.52 9.00 3.55
C ILE A 289 19.27 7.78 4.04
N ASN A 290 20.43 8.01 4.66
CA ASN A 290 21.18 6.98 5.37
C ASN A 290 21.54 7.59 6.75
N ALA A 291 20.82 7.14 7.80
CA ALA A 291 20.91 7.79 9.10
C ALA A 291 20.58 6.86 10.28
N TRP A 292 21.10 7.23 11.43
CA TRP A 292 20.72 6.64 12.71
C TRP A 292 19.52 7.38 13.31
N TYR A 293 18.53 6.61 13.77
CA TYR A 293 17.32 7.12 14.43
C TYR A 293 17.26 6.62 15.86
N PRO A 294 16.99 7.51 16.84
CA PRO A 294 16.73 7.06 18.20
C PRO A 294 15.41 6.29 18.25
N LEU A 295 15.36 5.28 19.11
CA LEU A 295 14.11 4.57 19.39
C LEU A 295 13.30 5.33 20.43
N GLU A 296 12.08 5.70 20.05
CA GLU A 296 11.07 6.30 20.92
C GLU A 296 10.38 5.20 21.74
N GLU A 297 9.75 5.59 22.86
CA GLU A 297 9.10 4.68 23.80
C GLU A 297 10.05 3.60 24.38
N ALA A 298 11.35 3.82 24.25
CA ALA A 298 12.42 2.97 24.76
C ALA A 298 13.30 3.74 25.75
N LYS A 299 13.93 3.04 26.68
CA LYS A 299 14.92 3.68 27.58
C LYS A 299 16.24 3.99 26.90
N SER A 300 16.58 3.20 25.87
CA SER A 300 17.79 3.33 25.06
C SER A 300 17.61 2.59 23.75
N GLY A 301 18.47 2.85 22.79
CA GLY A 301 18.49 2.16 21.50
C GLY A 301 18.48 3.12 20.32
N TRP A 302 19.19 2.72 19.27
CA TRP A 302 19.25 3.41 17.99
C TRP A 302 19.15 2.39 16.87
N ILE A 303 18.50 2.78 15.78
CA ILE A 303 18.40 1.97 14.57
C ILE A 303 19.01 2.71 13.37
N HIS A 304 19.77 2.02 12.56
CA HIS A 304 20.41 2.52 11.35
C HIS A 304 19.60 2.08 10.12
N LEU A 305 19.09 3.04 9.37
CA LEU A 305 18.27 2.80 8.21
C LEU A 305 18.87 3.47 6.98
N GLU A 306 18.84 2.76 5.86
CA GLU A 306 19.04 3.32 4.54
C GLU A 306 17.70 3.29 3.80
N ILE A 307 17.21 4.46 3.41
CA ILE A 307 15.88 4.63 2.80
C ILE A 307 16.04 5.37 1.48
N ALA A 308 15.45 4.85 0.40
CA ALA A 308 15.51 5.48 -0.90
C ALA A 308 14.10 5.60 -1.51
N TRP A 309 13.85 6.72 -2.16
CA TRP A 309 12.62 6.97 -2.92
C TRP A 309 12.84 6.74 -4.41
N LEU A 310 11.97 5.92 -5.01
CA LEU A 310 11.96 5.67 -6.44
C LEU A 310 10.67 6.19 -7.06
N THR A 311 10.83 6.98 -8.10
CA THR A 311 9.74 7.44 -8.96
C THR A 311 9.46 6.42 -10.05
N LEU A 312 8.28 6.51 -10.66
CA LEU A 312 7.82 5.66 -11.74
C LEU A 312 7.95 6.40 -13.09
N THR A 313 8.45 5.71 -14.10
CA THR A 313 8.56 6.25 -15.45
C THR A 313 8.18 5.20 -16.51
N ASP A 314 7.67 5.68 -17.66
CA ASP A 314 7.41 4.82 -18.82
C ASP A 314 8.65 4.70 -19.74
N ASN A 315 9.71 5.44 -19.45
CA ASN A 315 10.93 5.43 -20.27
C ASN A 315 11.77 4.18 -19.99
N ILE A 316 11.75 3.24 -20.93
CA ILE A 316 12.48 1.97 -20.85
C ILE A 316 14.01 2.12 -20.80
N ASN A 317 14.57 3.24 -21.26
CA ASN A 317 16.02 3.48 -21.20
C ASN A 317 16.55 3.52 -19.76
N HIS A 318 15.68 3.79 -18.78
CA HIS A 318 16.05 3.73 -17.37
C HIS A 318 16.13 2.30 -16.82
N LEU A 319 15.61 1.28 -17.54
CA LEU A 319 15.60 -0.10 -17.04
C LEU A 319 17.03 -0.64 -16.86
N GLU A 320 17.90 -0.47 -17.82
CA GLU A 320 19.29 -0.89 -17.71
C GLU A 320 20.02 -0.13 -16.59
N THR A 321 19.80 1.18 -16.51
CA THR A 321 20.40 2.02 -15.47
C THR A 321 20.01 1.54 -14.08
N ILE A 322 18.72 1.32 -13.81
CA ILE A 322 18.26 0.84 -12.49
C ILE A 322 18.75 -0.59 -12.21
N MET A 323 18.81 -1.45 -13.22
CA MET A 323 19.32 -2.81 -13.05
C MET A 323 20.80 -2.85 -12.68
N HIS A 324 21.59 -1.88 -13.11
CA HIS A 324 23.00 -1.75 -12.71
C HIS A 324 23.18 -1.05 -11.36
N GLN A 325 22.36 -0.06 -11.05
CA GLN A 325 22.49 0.74 -9.82
C GLN A 325 21.89 0.08 -8.58
N ARG A 326 20.87 -0.78 -8.77
CA ARG A 326 20.20 -1.42 -7.63
C ARG A 326 21.07 -2.45 -6.95
N LYS A 327 20.90 -2.61 -5.64
CA LYS A 327 21.38 -3.80 -4.93
C LYS A 327 20.63 -5.03 -5.48
N SER A 328 21.25 -6.20 -5.47
CA SER A 328 20.78 -7.41 -6.19
C SER A 328 19.33 -7.81 -5.87
N ASP A 329 18.87 -7.52 -4.66
CA ASP A 329 17.56 -7.96 -4.17
C ASP A 329 16.41 -6.99 -4.44
N PHE A 330 16.70 -5.75 -4.78
CA PHE A 330 15.68 -4.76 -5.10
C PHE A 330 15.09 -4.90 -6.52
N SER A 331 13.88 -4.40 -6.70
CA SER A 331 13.15 -4.45 -7.95
C SER A 331 13.61 -3.36 -8.93
N SER A 332 13.41 -3.60 -10.22
CA SER A 332 13.69 -2.62 -11.29
C SER A 332 12.41 -2.02 -11.90
N SER A 333 11.29 -2.67 -11.67
CA SER A 333 10.02 -2.29 -12.29
C SER A 333 8.82 -2.68 -11.44
N LEU A 334 7.70 -2.03 -11.71
CA LEU A 334 6.39 -2.29 -11.12
C LEU A 334 5.42 -2.68 -12.23
N LEU A 335 4.90 -3.91 -12.15
CA LEU A 335 3.80 -4.36 -13.01
C LEU A 335 2.48 -4.05 -12.33
N MET A 336 1.63 -3.30 -13.00
CA MET A 336 0.27 -2.98 -12.60
C MET A 336 -0.71 -3.78 -13.45
N LEU A 337 -1.74 -4.33 -12.83
CA LEU A 337 -2.82 -5.06 -13.50
C LEU A 337 -4.18 -4.54 -13.01
N PHE A 338 -5.09 -4.40 -13.95
CA PHE A 338 -6.52 -4.26 -13.67
C PHE A 338 -7.23 -5.45 -14.28
N ILE A 339 -7.85 -6.26 -13.45
CA ILE A 339 -8.65 -7.41 -13.86
C ILE A 339 -10.09 -6.95 -13.94
N ASP A 340 -10.60 -6.76 -15.15
CA ASP A 340 -11.94 -6.27 -15.38
C ASP A 340 -12.96 -7.41 -15.20
N SER A 341 -12.95 -8.37 -16.10
CA SER A 341 -13.98 -9.41 -16.16
C SER A 341 -13.50 -10.67 -16.87
N ALA A 342 -14.25 -11.74 -16.73
CA ALA A 342 -14.18 -12.87 -17.66
C ALA A 342 -15.55 -13.15 -18.28
N LYS A 343 -15.56 -13.81 -19.41
CA LYS A 343 -16.78 -14.15 -20.15
C LYS A 343 -16.76 -15.61 -20.57
N ASN A 344 -17.98 -16.17 -20.69
CA ASN A 344 -18.23 -17.51 -21.20
C ASN A 344 -17.51 -18.62 -20.46
N LEU A 345 -17.31 -18.47 -19.13
CA LEU A 345 -16.72 -19.54 -18.33
C LEU A 345 -17.61 -20.80 -18.37
N PRO A 346 -17.01 -22.00 -18.32
CA PRO A 346 -17.78 -23.24 -18.28
C PRO A 346 -18.52 -23.39 -16.95
N ASP A 347 -19.58 -24.16 -16.95
CA ASP A 347 -20.27 -24.54 -15.72
C ASP A 347 -19.35 -25.40 -14.85
N ALA A 348 -19.49 -25.28 -13.54
CA ALA A 348 -18.70 -26.03 -12.58
C ALA A 348 -18.94 -27.55 -12.74
N SER A 349 -20.22 -27.95 -12.89
CA SER A 349 -20.67 -29.28 -13.28
C SER A 349 -22.09 -29.21 -13.81
N GLN A 350 -22.54 -30.28 -14.51
CA GLN A 350 -23.96 -30.39 -14.93
C GLN A 350 -24.93 -30.37 -13.75
N ALA A 351 -24.50 -30.81 -12.57
CA ALA A 351 -25.34 -30.87 -11.39
C ALA A 351 -25.34 -29.58 -10.55
N THR A 352 -24.28 -28.75 -10.62
CA THR A 352 -24.12 -27.53 -9.78
C THR A 352 -24.40 -26.23 -10.52
N GLY A 353 -24.53 -26.28 -11.87
CA GLY A 353 -24.79 -25.11 -12.71
C GLY A 353 -23.66 -24.08 -12.71
N GLU A 354 -24.00 -22.81 -12.68
CA GLU A 354 -23.07 -21.70 -12.75
C GLU A 354 -21.98 -21.75 -11.66
N PRO A 355 -20.71 -21.49 -12.02
CA PRO A 355 -19.59 -21.55 -11.10
C PRO A 355 -19.57 -20.35 -10.12
N ASN A 356 -18.70 -20.49 -9.09
CA ASN A 356 -18.29 -19.38 -8.22
C ASN A 356 -16.82 -19.03 -8.54
N PRO A 357 -16.56 -18.28 -9.62
CA PRO A 357 -15.22 -18.08 -10.13
C PRO A 357 -14.40 -17.15 -9.26
N GLN A 358 -13.15 -17.54 -9.07
CA GLN A 358 -12.07 -16.75 -8.51
C GLN A 358 -10.85 -16.85 -9.42
N LEU A 359 -10.20 -15.71 -9.69
CA LEU A 359 -8.97 -15.70 -10.48
C LEU A 359 -7.77 -15.74 -9.55
N LYS A 360 -6.87 -16.68 -9.82
CA LYS A 360 -5.56 -16.77 -9.22
C LYS A 360 -4.52 -16.14 -10.15
N LEU A 361 -3.77 -15.17 -9.65
CA LEU A 361 -2.66 -14.52 -10.32
C LEU A 361 -1.35 -15.02 -9.73
N LYS A 362 -0.44 -15.52 -10.57
CA LYS A 362 0.89 -15.95 -10.13
C LYS A 362 1.96 -15.30 -11.00
N ILE A 363 2.90 -14.59 -10.35
CA ILE A 363 4.10 -14.05 -10.99
C ILE A 363 5.28 -14.17 -10.04
N ALA A 364 6.38 -14.74 -10.50
CA ALA A 364 7.54 -15.09 -9.66
C ALA A 364 7.11 -15.85 -8.38
N LYS A 365 7.44 -15.32 -7.22
CA LYS A 365 7.05 -15.85 -5.90
C LYS A 365 5.66 -15.39 -5.42
N TYR A 366 5.09 -14.40 -6.10
CA TYR A 366 3.83 -13.79 -5.66
C TYR A 366 2.62 -14.57 -6.17
N VAL A 367 1.66 -14.80 -5.27
CA VAL A 367 0.34 -15.34 -5.58
C VAL A 367 -0.70 -14.40 -5.00
N ARG A 368 -1.69 -14.01 -5.81
CA ARG A 368 -2.83 -13.19 -5.42
C ARG A 368 -4.10 -13.78 -5.96
N TYR A 369 -5.21 -13.43 -5.35
CA TYR A 369 -6.54 -13.90 -5.73
C TYR A 369 -7.50 -12.73 -5.83
N THR A 370 -8.40 -12.77 -6.80
CA THR A 370 -9.55 -11.85 -6.83
C THR A 370 -10.58 -12.26 -5.79
N SER A 371 -11.56 -11.41 -5.55
CA SER A 371 -12.79 -11.80 -4.84
C SER A 371 -13.52 -12.92 -5.59
N VAL A 372 -14.29 -13.73 -4.85
CA VAL A 372 -15.16 -14.75 -5.44
C VAL A 372 -16.42 -14.07 -5.98
N ARG A 373 -16.81 -14.39 -7.21
CA ARG A 373 -18.08 -13.95 -7.77
C ARG A 373 -19.05 -15.13 -7.78
N PRO A 374 -20.12 -15.09 -6.97
CA PRO A 374 -21.00 -16.26 -6.83
C PRO A 374 -21.93 -16.43 -8.02
N LYS A 375 -22.11 -17.69 -8.45
CA LYS A 375 -23.10 -18.12 -9.44
C LYS A 375 -23.10 -17.31 -10.75
N THR A 376 -21.97 -17.29 -11.45
CA THR A 376 -21.87 -16.59 -12.73
C THR A 376 -20.83 -17.19 -13.66
N ASN A 377 -21.16 -17.30 -14.93
CA ASN A 377 -20.22 -17.63 -16.01
C ASN A 377 -19.53 -16.38 -16.57
N ASN A 378 -19.97 -15.18 -16.17
CA ASN A 378 -19.44 -13.89 -16.63
C ASN A 378 -19.09 -12.98 -15.44
N PRO A 379 -18.07 -13.33 -14.63
CA PRO A 379 -17.70 -12.53 -13.45
C PRO A 379 -17.14 -11.17 -13.85
N VAL A 380 -17.52 -10.13 -13.11
CA VAL A 380 -16.93 -8.80 -13.16
C VAL A 380 -16.20 -8.57 -11.83
N TRP A 381 -14.89 -8.44 -11.88
CA TRP A 381 -14.06 -8.20 -10.69
C TRP A 381 -13.73 -6.73 -10.47
N GLU A 382 -13.23 -6.04 -11.49
CA GLU A 382 -12.76 -4.66 -11.44
C GLU A 382 -11.74 -4.43 -10.30
N GLU A 383 -10.75 -5.31 -10.21
CA GLU A 383 -9.76 -5.33 -9.15
C GLU A 383 -8.35 -5.04 -9.65
N ASN A 384 -7.57 -4.31 -8.83
CA ASN A 384 -6.20 -3.94 -9.12
C ASN A 384 -5.22 -4.86 -8.39
N PHE A 385 -4.09 -5.13 -9.06
CA PHE A 385 -2.95 -5.81 -8.48
C PHE A 385 -1.67 -5.13 -8.93
N SER A 386 -0.69 -5.09 -8.03
CA SER A 386 0.64 -4.53 -8.32
C SER A 386 1.73 -5.48 -7.84
N PHE A 387 2.76 -5.65 -8.67
CA PHE A 387 3.87 -6.55 -8.39
C PHE A 387 5.19 -5.87 -8.69
N LEU A 388 6.08 -5.85 -7.70
CA LEU A 388 7.45 -5.42 -7.87
C LEU A 388 8.26 -6.54 -8.51
N LEU A 389 8.95 -6.23 -9.61
CA LEU A 389 9.67 -7.20 -10.42
C LEU A 389 11.16 -6.85 -10.49
N LYS A 390 12.02 -7.84 -10.20
CA LYS A 390 13.47 -7.69 -10.30
C LYS A 390 13.92 -7.54 -11.76
N ASN A 391 13.34 -8.30 -12.67
CA ASN A 391 13.67 -8.25 -14.10
C ASN A 391 12.41 -8.54 -14.94
N PRO A 392 11.81 -7.55 -15.62
CA PRO A 392 10.60 -7.74 -16.40
C PRO A 392 10.79 -8.67 -17.61
N HIS A 393 12.02 -8.85 -18.13
CA HIS A 393 12.30 -9.74 -19.27
C HIS A 393 12.08 -11.22 -18.91
N SER A 394 12.33 -11.62 -17.66
CA SER A 394 12.30 -13.02 -17.24
C SER A 394 10.96 -13.46 -16.64
N HIS A 395 10.03 -12.53 -16.41
CA HIS A 395 8.81 -12.83 -15.67
C HIS A 395 7.63 -13.12 -16.60
N LYS A 396 6.87 -14.15 -16.24
CA LYS A 396 5.64 -14.58 -16.89
C LYS A 396 4.49 -14.52 -15.88
N LEU A 397 3.46 -13.76 -16.19
CA LEU A 397 2.21 -13.75 -15.46
C LEU A 397 1.39 -14.99 -15.85
N ARG A 398 0.94 -15.75 -14.86
CA ARG A 398 0.03 -16.89 -15.04
C ARG A 398 -1.27 -16.57 -14.35
N LEU A 399 -2.36 -16.82 -15.05
CA LEU A 399 -3.72 -16.56 -14.65
C LEU A 399 -4.50 -17.87 -14.70
N GLU A 400 -5.22 -18.21 -13.64
CA GLU A 400 -6.03 -19.42 -13.56
C GLU A 400 -7.37 -19.06 -12.89
N VAL A 401 -8.48 -19.32 -13.61
CA VAL A 401 -9.82 -19.17 -13.05
C VAL A 401 -10.25 -20.50 -12.47
N THR A 402 -10.67 -20.52 -11.21
CA THR A 402 -11.14 -21.71 -10.51
C THR A 402 -12.53 -21.52 -9.95
N ASP A 403 -13.35 -22.55 -9.93
CA ASP A 403 -14.56 -22.56 -9.12
C ASP A 403 -14.23 -22.91 -7.68
N VAL A 404 -14.44 -21.97 -6.78
CA VAL A 404 -14.07 -22.12 -5.35
C VAL A 404 -14.81 -23.27 -4.69
N LYS A 405 -16.06 -23.56 -5.11
CA LYS A 405 -16.89 -24.58 -4.50
C LYS A 405 -16.43 -26.00 -4.84
N SER A 406 -16.04 -26.25 -6.09
CA SER A 406 -15.61 -27.56 -6.55
C SER A 406 -14.10 -27.73 -6.61
N GLY A 407 -13.34 -26.63 -6.52
CA GLY A 407 -11.89 -26.63 -6.76
C GLY A 407 -11.49 -26.85 -8.23
N LYS A 408 -12.46 -26.90 -9.16
CA LYS A 408 -12.22 -27.19 -10.59
C LYS A 408 -11.65 -25.97 -11.29
N SER A 409 -10.61 -26.18 -12.11
CA SER A 409 -10.12 -25.16 -13.03
C SER A 409 -11.14 -24.91 -14.14
N LEU A 410 -11.49 -23.64 -14.34
CA LEU A 410 -12.40 -23.16 -15.39
C LEU A 410 -11.63 -22.66 -16.62
N GLY A 411 -10.31 -22.60 -16.54
CA GLY A 411 -9.41 -22.22 -17.61
C GLY A 411 -8.21 -21.41 -17.10
N ASN A 412 -7.17 -21.39 -17.92
CA ASN A 412 -5.95 -20.66 -17.58
C ASN A 412 -5.38 -19.94 -18.80
N CYS A 413 -4.56 -18.93 -18.56
CA CYS A 413 -3.79 -18.26 -19.60
C CYS A 413 -2.50 -17.68 -19.01
N SER A 414 -1.64 -17.17 -19.88
CA SER A 414 -0.39 -16.57 -19.42
C SER A 414 0.03 -15.42 -20.33
N PHE A 415 0.74 -14.45 -19.75
CA PHE A 415 1.24 -13.28 -20.45
C PHE A 415 2.72 -13.07 -20.13
N GLN A 416 3.55 -12.85 -21.15
CA GLN A 416 4.97 -12.56 -20.98
C GLN A 416 5.14 -11.06 -20.73
N VAL A 417 5.69 -10.67 -19.57
CA VAL A 417 5.79 -9.26 -19.17
C VAL A 417 6.67 -8.43 -20.13
N SER A 418 7.69 -9.06 -20.73
CA SER A 418 8.57 -8.39 -21.70
C SER A 418 7.85 -7.83 -22.92
N HIS A 419 6.66 -8.34 -23.27
CA HIS A 419 5.88 -7.78 -24.38
C HIS A 419 5.47 -6.32 -24.12
N LEU A 420 5.25 -5.96 -22.83
CA LEU A 420 4.90 -4.58 -22.48
C LEU A 420 6.00 -3.57 -22.79
N LEU A 421 7.27 -4.01 -22.81
CA LEU A 421 8.40 -3.13 -23.15
C LEU A 421 8.39 -2.69 -24.62
N GLN A 422 7.61 -3.36 -25.47
CA GLN A 422 7.45 -3.04 -26.89
C GLN A 422 6.20 -2.21 -27.17
N GLU A 423 5.32 -2.07 -26.17
CA GLU A 423 4.05 -1.37 -26.29
C GLU A 423 4.20 0.12 -25.95
N LYS A 424 3.33 0.94 -26.52
CA LYS A 424 3.29 2.38 -26.23
C LYS A 424 3.00 2.62 -24.75
N ASN A 425 3.83 3.41 -24.08
CA ASN A 425 3.75 3.69 -22.64
C ASN A 425 3.79 2.41 -21.79
N ASN A 426 4.39 1.32 -22.30
CA ASN A 426 4.48 0.02 -21.65
C ASN A 426 3.10 -0.49 -21.14
N ARG A 427 2.03 -0.19 -21.89
CA ARG A 427 0.65 -0.52 -21.54
C ARG A 427 0.00 -1.37 -22.62
N SER A 428 -0.80 -2.34 -22.21
CA SER A 428 -1.56 -3.20 -23.10
C SER A 428 -2.90 -3.58 -22.48
N ASP A 429 -3.98 -3.34 -23.21
CA ASP A 429 -5.34 -3.77 -22.86
C ASP A 429 -5.62 -5.05 -23.65
N GLN A 430 -5.81 -6.17 -22.95
CA GLN A 430 -5.83 -7.51 -23.53
C GLN A 430 -7.13 -8.25 -23.26
N THR A 431 -7.60 -8.97 -24.28
CA THR A 431 -8.58 -10.05 -24.13
C THR A 431 -7.85 -11.37 -24.35
N LEU A 432 -7.56 -12.09 -23.28
CA LEU A 432 -6.84 -13.36 -23.34
C LEU A 432 -7.81 -14.53 -23.35
N LYS A 433 -7.68 -15.44 -24.33
CA LYS A 433 -8.43 -16.70 -24.36
C LYS A 433 -7.94 -17.63 -23.24
N LEU A 434 -8.88 -18.28 -22.59
CA LEU A 434 -8.60 -19.25 -21.52
C LEU A 434 -8.41 -20.66 -22.12
N GLN A 435 -7.22 -21.22 -21.92
CA GLN A 435 -6.90 -22.60 -22.29
C GLN A 435 -7.53 -23.60 -21.31
N GLY A 436 -7.91 -24.78 -21.78
CA GLY A 436 -8.59 -25.78 -20.93
C GLY A 436 -10.02 -25.40 -20.53
N SER A 437 -10.62 -24.47 -21.25
CA SER A 437 -11.97 -23.95 -21.07
C SER A 437 -12.81 -24.13 -22.33
N ARG A 438 -14.02 -23.53 -22.40
CA ARG A 438 -14.80 -23.43 -23.64
C ARG A 438 -14.06 -22.53 -24.65
N ASP A 439 -14.25 -22.76 -25.95
CA ASP A 439 -13.54 -22.04 -27.01
C ASP A 439 -13.70 -20.52 -26.97
N GLU A 440 -14.81 -20.02 -26.43
CA GLU A 440 -15.13 -18.59 -26.32
C GLU A 440 -14.77 -17.99 -24.94
N ALA A 441 -14.27 -18.82 -24.00
CA ALA A 441 -13.94 -18.33 -22.68
C ALA A 441 -12.73 -17.39 -22.73
N SER A 442 -12.89 -16.22 -22.16
CA SER A 442 -11.87 -15.17 -22.19
C SER A 442 -11.87 -14.33 -20.92
N ILE A 443 -10.70 -13.72 -20.66
CA ILE A 443 -10.52 -12.75 -19.58
C ILE A 443 -10.08 -11.42 -20.18
N PHE A 444 -10.73 -10.34 -19.73
CA PHE A 444 -10.40 -8.96 -20.09
C PHE A 444 -9.60 -8.32 -18.96
N LEU A 445 -8.43 -7.74 -19.30
CA LEU A 445 -7.53 -7.14 -18.34
C LEU A 445 -6.68 -6.03 -18.99
N MET A 446 -6.22 -5.10 -18.16
CA MET A 446 -5.29 -4.05 -18.53
C MET A 446 -3.97 -4.28 -17.79
N LEU A 447 -2.86 -4.10 -18.50
CA LEU A 447 -1.51 -4.26 -17.98
C LEU A 447 -0.71 -2.98 -18.24
N GLN A 448 0.08 -2.57 -17.25
CA GLN A 448 1.04 -1.48 -17.41
C GLN A 448 2.32 -1.80 -16.64
N LEU A 449 3.46 -1.59 -17.29
CA LEU A 449 4.77 -1.71 -16.67
C LEU A 449 5.36 -0.33 -16.44
N LYS A 450 5.71 -0.02 -15.20
CA LYS A 450 6.45 1.19 -14.83
C LYS A 450 7.87 0.82 -14.47
N ILE A 451 8.83 1.57 -14.97
CA ILE A 451 10.25 1.42 -14.63
C ILE A 451 10.54 2.27 -13.40
N LEU A 452 11.29 1.72 -12.46
CA LEU A 452 11.71 2.43 -11.26
C LEU A 452 12.91 3.32 -11.57
N LYS A 453 12.96 4.50 -10.95
CA LYS A 453 14.05 5.44 -11.09
C LYS A 453 14.34 6.09 -9.75
N TYR A 454 15.60 6.03 -9.29
CA TYR A 454 16.00 6.75 -8.07
C TYR A 454 15.79 8.25 -8.26
N LYS A 455 15.22 8.89 -7.27
CA LYS A 455 15.10 10.35 -7.24
C LYS A 455 16.47 10.91 -6.86
N VAL A 456 17.01 11.75 -7.74
CA VAL A 456 18.29 12.44 -7.50
C VAL A 456 18.06 13.58 -6.51
N PRO A 457 18.90 13.71 -5.45
CA PRO A 457 18.82 14.83 -4.52
C PRO A 457 18.93 16.19 -5.23
N PRO A 458 18.30 17.24 -4.71
CA PRO A 458 18.36 18.58 -5.32
C PRO A 458 19.79 19.16 -5.47
N THR A 459 20.69 18.76 -4.59
CA THR A 459 22.12 19.19 -4.60
C THR A 459 22.92 18.69 -5.80
N ASP A 460 22.56 17.55 -6.38
CA ASP A 460 23.30 17.00 -7.54
C ASP A 460 22.91 17.68 -8.85
N ILE A 461 21.73 18.30 -8.92
CA ILE A 461 21.29 19.06 -10.09
C ILE A 461 22.11 20.34 -10.25
N ALA A 462 22.51 20.98 -9.15
CA ALA A 462 23.36 22.17 -9.17
C ALA A 462 24.79 21.83 -9.63
N THR A 463 25.34 20.68 -9.21
CA THR A 463 26.69 20.22 -9.59
C THR A 463 26.75 19.76 -11.06
N GLU A 464 25.71 19.08 -11.58
CA GLU A 464 25.66 18.71 -13.00
C GLU A 464 25.49 19.93 -13.92
N SER A 465 24.67 20.91 -13.52
CA SER A 465 24.53 22.16 -14.30
C SER A 465 25.82 22.99 -14.29
N THR A 466 26.52 23.03 -13.16
CA THR A 466 27.83 23.73 -13.04
C THR A 466 28.89 22.99 -13.82
N ASN A 467 28.97 21.67 -13.80
CA ASN A 467 29.92 20.88 -14.58
C ASN A 467 29.63 20.92 -16.09
N ARG A 468 28.36 20.99 -16.52
CA ARG A 468 28.01 21.23 -17.95
C ARG A 468 28.36 22.63 -18.40
N THR A 469 28.19 23.63 -17.52
CA THR A 469 28.57 25.01 -17.83
C THR A 469 30.10 25.16 -17.89
N ILE A 470 30.82 24.55 -16.94
CA ILE A 470 32.30 24.53 -16.92
C ILE A 470 32.84 23.79 -18.14
N LYS A 471 32.30 22.62 -18.55
CA LYS A 471 32.70 21.90 -19.74
C LYS A 471 32.46 22.74 -21.01
N LYS A 472 31.27 23.35 -21.15
CA LYS A 472 30.99 24.26 -22.30
C LYS A 472 31.86 25.50 -22.33
N THR A 473 32.22 26.06 -21.17
CA THR A 473 33.11 27.22 -21.09
C THR A 473 34.54 26.81 -21.43
N THR A 474 35.01 25.63 -20.96
CA THR A 474 36.35 25.11 -21.30
C THR A 474 36.48 24.74 -22.76
N GLU A 475 35.48 24.12 -23.38
CA GLU A 475 35.44 23.82 -24.81
C GLU A 475 35.41 25.10 -25.70
N ASN A 476 34.64 26.13 -25.27
CA ASN A 476 34.63 27.45 -25.97
C ASN A 476 35.91 28.26 -25.73
N THR A 477 36.63 28.06 -24.63
CA THR A 477 37.92 28.75 -24.38
C THR A 477 39.04 28.09 -25.16
N ILE A 478 39.04 26.76 -25.33
CA ILE A 478 40.02 26.06 -26.18
C ILE A 478 39.79 26.37 -27.66
N ALA A 479 38.55 26.61 -28.10
CA ALA A 479 38.23 27.02 -29.50
C ALA A 479 38.57 28.48 -29.82
N ARG A 480 38.80 29.33 -28.80
CA ARG A 480 39.20 30.76 -28.99
C ARG A 480 40.65 31.07 -28.57
N GLY A 481 41.43 30.06 -28.28
CA GLY A 481 42.76 30.19 -27.71
C GLY A 481 43.91 30.26 -28.71
N ASN A 482 43.74 30.99 -29.82
CA ASN A 482 44.87 31.45 -30.66
C ASN A 482 44.75 32.95 -30.92
N GLU A 483 44.75 33.77 -29.89
CA GLU A 483 45.13 35.18 -29.94
C GLU A 483 44.79 35.85 -28.62
N ALA A 484 45.82 36.25 -27.90
CA ALA A 484 45.92 37.23 -26.82
C ALA A 484 46.48 36.64 -25.50
N GLN A 485 47.73 36.90 -25.33
CA GLN A 485 48.45 36.85 -24.05
C GLN A 485 48.04 38.05 -23.18
N VAL A 486 48.09 37.79 -21.84
CA VAL A 486 48.33 38.72 -20.71
C VAL A 486 47.10 39.36 -20.07
N SER A 487 47.00 39.08 -18.78
CA SER A 487 46.24 39.67 -17.68
C SER A 487 44.99 38.90 -17.26
N ASP A 488 45.08 38.17 -16.17
CA ASP A 488 44.03 38.01 -15.15
C ASP A 488 44.35 36.84 -14.18
N ASN A 489 45.47 37.02 -13.46
CA ASN A 489 45.85 36.07 -12.36
C ASN A 489 45.30 36.49 -10.98
N GLU A 490 44.49 37.56 -10.90
CA GLU A 490 43.98 38.06 -9.60
C GLU A 490 42.53 37.69 -9.27
N GLN A 491 41.76 37.23 -10.24
CA GLN A 491 40.34 36.86 -9.97
C GLN A 491 40.14 35.39 -9.58
N VAL A 492 41.08 34.50 -9.80
CA VAL A 492 40.96 33.09 -9.47
C VAL A 492 41.29 32.83 -7.98
N THR A 493 42.11 33.69 -7.36
CA THR A 493 42.50 33.55 -5.94
C THR A 493 41.39 34.01 -4.98
N SER A 494 40.51 34.92 -5.41
CA SER A 494 39.39 35.40 -4.56
C SER A 494 38.22 34.43 -4.45
N ILE A 495 38.05 33.53 -5.43
CA ILE A 495 36.95 32.52 -5.41
C ILE A 495 37.33 31.31 -4.58
N LEU A 496 38.62 30.96 -4.48
CA LEU A 496 39.09 29.88 -3.61
C LEU A 496 39.11 30.24 -2.13
N GLN A 497 39.29 31.53 -1.80
CA GLN A 497 39.27 32.01 -0.40
C GLN A 497 37.85 32.16 0.17
N LEU A 498 36.80 32.26 -0.68
CA LEU A 498 35.39 32.30 -0.25
C LEU A 498 34.83 30.92 0.09
N ASN A 499 35.37 29.85 -0.48
CA ASN A 499 34.93 28.50 -0.17
C ASN A 499 35.50 27.95 1.13
N ASP A 500 36.71 28.38 1.53
CA ASP A 500 37.32 27.97 2.82
C ASP A 500 36.69 28.67 4.02
N SER A 501 36.10 29.86 3.84
CA SER A 501 35.41 30.58 4.92
C SER A 501 33.97 30.08 5.20
N MET A 502 33.35 29.36 4.24
CA MET A 502 32.02 28.76 4.45
C MET A 502 32.07 27.37 5.11
N ASN A 503 33.19 26.67 5.03
CA ASN A 503 33.34 25.34 5.65
C ASN A 503 33.81 25.39 7.14
N SER A 504 34.20 26.56 7.65
CA SER A 504 34.64 26.72 9.04
C SER A 504 33.56 27.19 10.03
N SER A 505 32.32 27.38 9.57
CA SER A 505 31.21 27.88 10.42
C SER A 505 30.16 26.82 10.78
N LEU A 506 30.42 25.52 10.60
CA LEU A 506 29.51 24.42 10.94
C LEU A 506 30.03 23.46 12.00
N GLU A 507 30.96 23.89 12.83
CA GLU A 507 31.30 23.20 14.08
C GLU A 507 30.99 24.10 15.26
N VAL A 508 30.10 23.70 16.13
CA VAL A 508 29.94 23.87 17.57
C VAL A 508 28.46 24.23 17.94
N PRO A 509 27.95 23.73 19.04
CA PRO A 509 28.17 22.54 19.85
C PRO A 509 27.03 21.54 19.82
#